data_d21505c50634cc2fb30fda9da34f8332
#
_entry.id   d21505c50634cc2fb30fda9da34f8332
#
_cell.length_a   1.000
_cell.length_b   1.000
_cell.length_c   1.000
_cell.angle_alpha   90.00
_cell.angle_beta   90.00
_cell.angle_gamma   90.00
#
_symmetry.space_group_name_H-M   'P 1'
#
loop_
_entity.id
_entity.type
_entity.pdbx_description
1 polymer ?
#
loop_
_entity_poly.entity_id
_entity_poly.type
_entity_poly.pdbx_seq_one_letter_code
_entity_poly.pdbx_strand_id
1 'polypeptide(L)'
;MENGKTLNLMKFKLIKIRSDASFREFFRLYKGKKTSIIVKTQKEKFKNLVVYSAINKFLKKNNVNAPKLISHHFKEGIMEIEDFGDKTLLHYVKKSKNKLNFYKKCVNIILKIQKIKPIKK
;
A
#
# COMPACT_ATOMS: atom_id res chain seq x y z
N MET A 1 -4.10 35.56 1.96
CA MET A 1 -4.51 34.99 2.56
C MET A 1 -4.57 33.57 2.88
N GLU A 2 -4.80 33.32 4.06
CA GLU A 2 -4.99 32.02 4.56
C GLU A 2 -6.09 31.28 3.85
N ASN A 3 -7.00 31.98 3.27
CA ASN A 3 -8.17 31.39 2.61
C ASN A 3 -7.81 30.37 1.53
N GLY A 4 -6.79 30.63 0.75
CA GLY A 4 -6.38 29.68 -0.30
C GLY A 4 -5.86 28.38 0.27
N LYS A 5 -5.03 28.48 1.31
CA LYS A 5 -4.48 27.32 1.97
C LYS A 5 -5.56 26.52 2.70
N THR A 6 -6.47 27.20 3.38
CA THR A 6 -7.56 26.56 4.08
C THR A 6 -8.45 25.78 3.12
N LEU A 7 -8.79 26.39 1.97
CA LEU A 7 -9.60 25.73 0.96
C LEU A 7 -8.91 24.47 0.41
N ASN A 8 -7.59 24.53 0.21
CA ASN A 8 -6.84 23.36 -0.25
C ASN A 8 -6.87 22.24 0.77
N LEU A 9 -6.72 22.55 2.05
CA LEU A 9 -6.81 21.57 3.13
C LEU A 9 -8.21 20.95 3.21
N MET A 10 -9.24 21.74 2.98
CA MET A 10 -10.60 21.24 2.97
C MET A 10 -10.92 20.27 1.84
N LYS A 11 -10.10 20.27 0.80
CA LYS A 11 -10.27 19.32 -0.30
C LYS A 11 -9.71 17.94 0.02
N PHE A 12 -8.99 17.80 1.12
CA PHE A 12 -8.48 16.51 1.54
C PHE A 12 -9.57 15.75 2.29
N LYS A 13 -9.73 14.49 1.94
CA LYS A 13 -10.74 13.63 2.55
C LYS A 13 -10.08 12.31 2.91
N LEU A 14 -10.36 11.83 4.11
CA LEU A 14 -9.80 10.58 4.62
C LEU A 14 -10.95 9.61 4.93
N ILE A 15 -10.95 8.46 4.29
CA ILE A 15 -12.01 7.46 4.47
C ILE A 15 -11.37 6.14 4.87
N LYS A 16 -11.82 5.59 6.00
CA LYS A 16 -11.33 4.29 6.45
C LYS A 16 -11.81 3.20 5.48
N ILE A 17 -10.92 2.33 5.04
CA ILE A 17 -11.26 1.26 4.13
C ILE A 17 -11.24 -0.11 4.78
N ARG A 18 -10.28 -0.37 5.68
CA ARG A 18 -10.21 -1.66 6.37
C ARG A 18 -9.26 -1.61 7.56
N SER A 19 -9.33 -2.67 8.38
CA SER A 19 -8.32 -2.99 9.39
C SER A 19 -7.88 -4.43 9.16
N ASP A 20 -6.67 -4.77 9.57
CA ASP A 20 -6.22 -6.15 9.47
C ASP A 20 -5.89 -6.72 10.85
N ALA A 21 -5.58 -8.03 10.88
CA ALA A 21 -5.26 -8.73 12.11
C ALA A 21 -3.97 -8.26 12.78
N SER A 22 -3.14 -7.50 12.06
CA SER A 22 -1.89 -6.94 12.57
C SER A 22 -2.08 -5.60 13.27
N PHE A 23 -3.31 -5.24 13.58
CA PHE A 23 -3.66 -3.97 14.23
C PHE A 23 -3.36 -2.75 13.36
N ARG A 24 -3.26 -2.92 12.05
CA ARG A 24 -3.10 -1.82 11.11
C ARG A 24 -4.45 -1.40 10.59
N GLU A 25 -4.66 -0.09 10.53
CA GLU A 25 -5.84 0.51 9.94
C GLU A 25 -5.44 1.17 8.62
N PHE A 26 -6.27 1.01 7.61
CA PHE A 26 -6.00 1.54 6.28
C PHE A 26 -7.06 2.57 5.93
N PHE A 27 -6.61 3.72 5.48
CA PHE A 27 -7.47 4.82 5.07
C PHE A 27 -7.09 5.23 3.65
N ARG A 28 -8.08 5.62 2.86
CA ARG A 28 -7.80 6.24 1.57
C ARG A 28 -7.85 7.74 1.73
N LEU A 29 -6.74 8.39 1.37
CA LEU A 29 -6.64 9.84 1.40
C LEU A 29 -6.91 10.36 -0.01
N TYR A 30 -7.90 11.23 -0.11
CA TYR A 30 -8.25 11.89 -1.36
C TYR A 30 -7.66 13.28 -1.36
N LYS A 31 -6.82 13.57 -2.34
CA LYS A 31 -6.22 14.88 -2.57
C LYS A 31 -6.69 15.36 -3.95
N GLY A 32 -7.88 15.92 -4.04
CA GLY A 32 -8.49 16.21 -5.32
C GLY A 32 -8.73 14.92 -6.11
N LYS A 33 -8.14 14.81 -7.29
CA LYS A 33 -8.26 13.61 -8.12
C LYS A 33 -7.27 12.52 -7.78
N LYS A 34 -6.26 12.83 -6.97
CA LYS A 34 -5.23 11.86 -6.59
C LYS A 34 -5.61 11.17 -5.29
N THR A 35 -5.23 9.91 -5.16
CA THR A 35 -5.44 9.14 -3.95
C THR A 35 -4.15 8.50 -3.48
N SER A 36 -4.07 8.28 -2.18
CA SER A 36 -3.00 7.50 -1.56
C SER A 36 -3.59 6.74 -0.38
N ILE A 37 -2.81 5.82 0.19
CA ILE A 37 -3.24 5.04 1.33
C ILE A 37 -2.47 5.47 2.56
N ILE A 38 -3.18 5.79 3.62
CA ILE A 38 -2.60 6.03 4.94
C ILE A 38 -2.72 4.74 5.74
N VAL A 39 -1.59 4.27 6.24
CA VAL A 39 -1.53 3.10 7.13
C VAL A 39 -1.23 3.59 8.52
N LYS A 40 -2.08 3.22 9.46
CA LYS A 40 -1.96 3.65 10.85
C LYS A 40 -1.86 2.44 11.77
N THR A 41 -0.97 2.52 12.75
CA THR A 41 -0.86 1.53 13.81
C THR A 41 -0.70 2.25 15.15
N GLN A 42 -0.75 1.50 16.25
CA GLN A 42 -0.45 2.07 17.56
C GLN A 42 1.03 2.50 17.60
N LYS A 43 1.31 3.60 18.31
CA LYS A 43 2.67 4.16 18.36
C LYS A 43 3.71 3.13 18.81
N GLU A 44 3.38 2.33 19.81
CA GLU A 44 4.29 1.31 20.34
C GLU A 44 4.56 0.17 19.35
N LYS A 45 3.76 0.07 18.29
CA LYS A 45 3.92 -0.94 17.25
C LYS A 45 4.45 -0.37 15.94
N PHE A 46 5.04 0.82 15.98
CA PHE A 46 5.52 1.50 14.77
C PHE A 46 6.53 0.68 13.96
N LYS A 47 7.27 -0.22 14.60
CA LYS A 47 8.24 -1.06 13.90
C LYS A 47 7.59 -1.95 12.85
N ASN A 48 6.31 -2.28 13.02
CA ASN A 48 5.56 -3.04 12.01
C ASN A 48 5.49 -2.28 10.69
N LEU A 49 5.33 -0.96 10.76
CA LEU A 49 5.32 -0.13 9.55
C LEU A 49 6.70 -0.04 8.91
N VAL A 50 7.74 0.03 9.73
CA VAL A 50 9.12 0.06 9.23
C VAL A 50 9.44 -1.21 8.45
N VAL A 51 9.08 -2.36 9.00
CA VAL A 51 9.27 -3.67 8.35
C VAL A 51 8.45 -3.76 7.06
N TYR A 52 7.20 -3.36 7.11
CA TYR A 52 6.32 -3.36 5.94
C TYR A 52 6.91 -2.53 4.80
N SER A 53 7.36 -1.32 5.14
CA SER A 53 7.96 -0.42 4.17
C SER A 53 9.26 -0.99 3.59
N ALA A 54 10.10 -1.59 4.43
CA ALA A 54 11.35 -2.19 4.00
C ALA A 54 11.11 -3.35 3.03
N ILE A 55 10.13 -4.20 3.30
CA ILE A 55 9.77 -5.31 2.43
C ILE A 55 9.27 -4.79 1.07
N ASN A 56 8.39 -3.80 1.08
CA ASN A 56 7.88 -3.21 -0.16
C ASN A 56 9.01 -2.61 -1.00
N LYS A 57 9.93 -1.91 -0.36
CA LYS A 57 11.08 -1.31 -1.03
C LYS A 57 11.98 -2.39 -1.65
N PHE A 58 12.22 -3.47 -0.91
CA PHE A 58 13.01 -4.60 -1.36
C PHE A 58 12.37 -5.28 -2.58
N LEU A 59 11.06 -5.54 -2.51
CA LEU A 59 10.32 -6.16 -3.61
C LEU A 59 10.38 -5.28 -4.86
N LYS A 60 10.15 -3.98 -4.69
CA LYS A 60 10.16 -3.04 -5.81
C LYS A 60 11.55 -2.96 -6.45
N LYS A 61 12.60 -2.98 -5.65
CA LYS A 61 13.98 -2.99 -6.15
C LYS A 61 14.26 -4.25 -6.99
N ASN A 62 13.58 -5.34 -6.69
CA ASN A 62 13.72 -6.60 -7.41
C ASN A 62 12.63 -6.79 -8.48
N ASN A 63 12.06 -5.70 -8.96
CA ASN A 63 11.07 -5.66 -10.03
C ASN A 63 9.76 -6.38 -9.71
N VAL A 64 9.42 -6.53 -8.44
CA VAL A 64 8.11 -6.98 -8.00
C VAL A 64 7.30 -5.73 -7.64
N ASN A 65 6.13 -5.58 -8.25
CA ASN A 65 5.30 -4.40 -8.02
C ASN A 65 4.77 -4.38 -6.60
N ALA A 66 5.14 -3.35 -5.86
CA ALA A 66 4.71 -3.14 -4.48
C ALA A 66 4.43 -1.66 -4.27
N PRO A 67 3.54 -1.28 -3.33
CA PRO A 67 3.23 0.12 -3.10
C PRO A 67 4.46 0.93 -2.71
N LYS A 68 4.66 2.06 -3.40
CA LYS A 68 5.76 2.97 -3.09
C LYS A 68 5.46 3.73 -1.80
N LEU A 69 6.46 3.89 -0.95
CA LEU A 69 6.35 4.76 0.22
C LEU A 69 6.40 6.21 -0.24
N ILE A 70 5.35 6.98 0.09
CA ILE A 70 5.26 8.40 -0.28
C ILE A 70 5.82 9.26 0.83
N SER A 71 5.39 9.01 2.08
CA SER A 71 5.86 9.73 3.25
C SER A 71 5.68 8.87 4.49
N HIS A 72 6.33 9.25 5.57
CA HIS A 72 6.19 8.51 6.81
C HIS A 72 6.40 9.36 8.05
N HIS A 73 5.72 8.97 9.11
CA HIS A 73 5.95 9.41 10.47
C HIS A 73 5.90 8.15 11.34
N PHE A 74 6.89 7.28 11.14
CA PHE A 74 6.89 5.95 11.77
C PHE A 74 6.70 6.00 13.28
N LYS A 75 7.38 6.90 13.96
CA LYS A 75 7.28 7.00 15.42
C LYS A 75 5.88 7.35 15.90
N GLU A 76 5.10 7.98 15.06
CA GLU A 76 3.69 8.27 15.31
C GLU A 76 2.77 7.14 14.87
N GLY A 77 3.33 6.08 14.29
CA GLY A 77 2.54 4.96 13.79
C GLY A 77 1.82 5.24 12.48
N ILE A 78 2.37 6.11 11.64
CA ILE A 78 1.71 6.53 10.39
C ILE A 78 2.69 6.46 9.22
N MET A 79 2.18 6.00 8.08
CA MET A 79 2.88 6.13 6.80
C MET A 79 1.87 6.29 5.67
N GLU A 80 2.34 6.87 4.58
CA GLU A 80 1.54 7.05 3.37
C GLU A 80 2.19 6.26 2.24
N ILE A 81 1.38 5.46 1.56
CA ILE A 81 1.85 4.61 0.47
C ILE A 81 0.97 4.79 -0.76
N GLU A 82 1.47 4.30 -1.87
CA GLU A 82 0.77 4.33 -3.16
C GLU A 82 -0.54 3.55 -3.09
N ASP A 83 -1.58 4.05 -3.75
CA ASP A 83 -2.91 3.43 -3.80
C ASP A 83 -3.03 2.57 -5.06
N PHE A 84 -3.17 1.27 -4.86
CA PHE A 84 -3.39 0.33 -5.97
C PHE A 84 -4.88 0.13 -6.28
N GLY A 85 -5.77 0.84 -5.58
CA GLY A 85 -7.21 0.74 -5.79
C GLY A 85 -7.85 -0.40 -5.00
N ASP A 86 -9.13 -0.62 -5.24
CA ASP A 86 -9.94 -1.60 -4.49
C ASP A 86 -10.06 -2.95 -5.17
N LYS A 87 -9.67 -3.04 -6.43
CA LYS A 87 -9.91 -4.25 -7.21
C LYS A 87 -8.87 -5.31 -6.86
N THR A 88 -9.33 -6.35 -6.20
CA THR A 88 -8.49 -7.48 -5.81
C THR A 88 -8.34 -8.46 -6.98
N LEU A 89 -7.40 -9.39 -6.85
CA LEU A 89 -7.26 -10.48 -7.79
C LEU A 89 -8.56 -11.26 -7.94
N LEU A 90 -9.25 -11.52 -6.83
CA LEU A 90 -10.51 -12.24 -6.85
C LEU A 90 -11.56 -11.53 -7.73
N HIS A 91 -11.61 -10.18 -7.66
CA HIS A 91 -12.51 -9.39 -8.49
C HIS A 91 -12.26 -9.64 -9.97
N TYR A 92 -11.01 -9.63 -10.39
CA TYR A 92 -10.65 -9.87 -11.80
C TYR A 92 -10.88 -11.31 -12.22
N VAL A 93 -10.57 -12.27 -11.36
CA VAL A 93 -10.77 -13.69 -11.66
C VAL A 93 -12.25 -14.00 -11.87
N LYS A 94 -13.12 -13.45 -11.02
CA LYS A 94 -14.56 -13.67 -11.15
C LYS A 94 -15.14 -13.14 -12.45
N LYS A 95 -14.60 -12.03 -12.95
CA LYS A 95 -15.08 -11.39 -14.18
C LYS A 95 -14.41 -11.91 -15.44
N SER A 96 -13.31 -12.61 -15.33
CA SER A 96 -12.53 -13.04 -16.49
C SER A 96 -13.08 -14.33 -17.07
N LYS A 97 -13.07 -14.38 -18.40
CA LYS A 97 -13.36 -15.62 -19.13
C LYS A 97 -12.14 -16.55 -19.13
N ASN A 98 -10.94 -16.01 -18.93
CA ASN A 98 -9.71 -16.78 -18.94
C ASN A 98 -9.04 -16.77 -17.56
N LYS A 99 -9.64 -17.54 -16.64
CA LYS A 99 -9.14 -17.65 -15.26
C LYS A 99 -7.74 -18.24 -15.19
N LEU A 100 -7.45 -19.19 -16.07
CA LEU A 100 -6.13 -19.84 -16.11
C LEU A 100 -5.00 -18.82 -16.35
N ASN A 101 -5.23 -17.82 -17.20
CA ASN A 101 -4.23 -16.80 -17.46
C ASN A 101 -3.90 -15.98 -16.21
N PHE A 102 -4.91 -15.66 -15.39
CA PHE A 102 -4.68 -14.97 -14.12
C PHE A 102 -3.89 -15.81 -13.14
N TYR A 103 -4.20 -17.11 -13.05
CA TYR A 103 -3.46 -18.01 -12.16
C TYR A 103 -2.00 -18.13 -12.60
N LYS A 104 -1.75 -18.20 -13.93
CA LYS A 104 -0.38 -18.22 -14.46
C LYS A 104 0.39 -16.96 -14.06
N LYS A 105 -0.25 -15.79 -14.14
CA LYS A 105 0.38 -14.54 -13.74
C LYS A 105 0.74 -14.55 -12.26
N CYS A 106 -0.16 -15.07 -11.41
CA CYS A 106 0.11 -15.19 -9.97
C CYS A 106 1.28 -16.12 -9.70
N VAL A 107 1.32 -17.29 -10.34
CA VAL A 107 2.43 -18.23 -10.20
C VAL A 107 3.74 -17.59 -10.65
N ASN A 108 3.73 -16.83 -11.74
CA ASN A 108 4.93 -16.15 -12.21
C ASN A 108 5.45 -15.13 -11.21
N ILE A 109 4.57 -14.40 -10.55
CA ILE A 109 4.95 -13.44 -9.50
C ILE A 109 5.58 -14.19 -8.32
N ILE A 110 4.96 -15.28 -7.89
CA ILE A 110 5.47 -16.10 -6.78
C ILE A 110 6.86 -16.65 -7.11
N LEU A 111 7.04 -17.18 -8.31
CA LEU A 111 8.34 -17.70 -8.77
C LEU A 111 9.39 -16.59 -8.80
N LYS A 112 9.00 -15.41 -9.24
CA LYS A 112 9.89 -14.25 -9.28
C LYS A 112 10.36 -13.88 -7.87
N ILE A 113 9.45 -13.87 -6.91
CA ILE A 113 9.78 -13.59 -5.51
C ILE A 113 10.73 -14.64 -4.96
N GLN A 114 10.48 -15.92 -5.25
CA GLN A 114 11.33 -17.02 -4.78
C GLN A 114 12.74 -16.97 -5.33
N LYS A 115 12.94 -16.36 -6.49
CA LYS A 115 14.27 -16.21 -7.10
C LYS A 115 15.06 -15.05 -6.54
N ILE A 116 14.46 -14.19 -5.74
CA ILE A 116 15.16 -13.06 -5.13
C ILE A 116 16.12 -13.59 -4.08
N LYS A 117 17.39 -13.20 -4.21
CA LYS A 117 18.40 -13.58 -3.22
C LYS A 117 18.27 -12.70 -1.98
N PRO A 118 18.28 -13.31 -0.78
CA PRO A 118 18.22 -12.50 0.43
C PRO A 118 19.46 -11.62 0.55
N ILE A 119 19.28 -10.49 1.24
CA ILE A 119 20.39 -9.57 1.51
C ILE A 119 21.34 -10.25 2.50
N LYS A 120 22.59 -10.38 2.11
CA LYS A 120 23.61 -10.88 3.05
C LYS A 120 23.99 -9.76 4.00
N LYS A 121 24.02 -10.07 5.26
CA LYS A 121 24.50 -9.14 6.28
C LYS A 121 26.01 -9.13 6.31
#